data_21c24fbfc7340c0f097e08f275bcbdb1
#
_entry.id   21c24fbfc7340c0f097e08f275bcbdb1
#
_cell.length_a   1.000
_cell.length_b   1.000
_cell.length_c   1.000
_cell.angle_alpha   90.00
_cell.angle_beta   90.00
_cell.angle_gamma   90.00
#
_symmetry.space_group_name_H-M   'P 1'
#
loop_
_entity.id
_entity.type
_entity.pdbx_description
1 polymer ?
#
loop_
_entity_poly.entity_id
_entity_poly.type
_entity_poly.pdbx_seq_one_letter_code
_entity_poly.pdbx_strand_id
1 'polypeptide(L)'
;MNYLKLNYPESEYGLQQYPQQLCDYLTERFFTQLGCLLDVGAGRGNALVGFVRNGFDVKGVDKNITPLSDMDIRECDLEKDILPFNDNSFDWVYSKSVIEHISNTHHFIQEIYRVLKPDGAVVCLTPDWGTDYKIFWDDPTHVKPFTRRGLQKAFELEDFIDIECEQFYQLPFLWKHPSFRFVRYIISLLPTRFKWNGKIQCVFVRHSKEAMLLLSAKKSDSRGIE
;
A
#
# COMPACT_ATOMS: atom_id res chain seq x y z
N MET A 1 1.33 -4.75 -23.62
CA MET A 1 -0.03 -4.70 -23.05
C MET A 1 0.09 -3.96 -21.72
N ASN A 2 -0.67 -2.90 -21.47
CA ASN A 2 -0.48 -2.09 -20.27
C ASN A 2 -1.17 -2.78 -19.08
N TYR A 3 -0.44 -3.11 -18.03
CA TYR A 3 -0.92 -3.74 -16.78
C TYR A 3 -2.13 -3.01 -16.18
N LEU A 4 -2.09 -1.66 -16.18
CA LEU A 4 -3.20 -0.85 -15.67
C LEU A 4 -4.50 -1.04 -16.44
N LYS A 5 -4.43 -1.22 -17.77
CA LYS A 5 -5.64 -1.48 -18.60
C LYS A 5 -6.22 -2.86 -18.37
N LEU A 6 -5.39 -3.85 -18.03
CA LEU A 6 -5.83 -5.23 -17.81
C LEU A 6 -6.56 -5.39 -16.46
N ASN A 7 -6.01 -4.81 -15.41
CA ASN A 7 -6.49 -5.02 -14.04
C ASN A 7 -7.47 -3.93 -13.56
N TYR A 8 -7.53 -2.79 -14.27
CA TYR A 8 -8.35 -1.64 -13.88
C TYR A 8 -9.08 -1.07 -15.09
N PRO A 9 -10.30 -1.50 -15.39
CA PRO A 9 -11.09 -1.01 -16.53
C PRO A 9 -11.41 0.49 -16.40
N GLU A 10 -11.47 1.18 -17.54
CA GLU A 10 -11.70 2.64 -17.62
C GLU A 10 -13.04 3.10 -17.02
N SER A 11 -14.02 2.22 -16.86
CA SER A 11 -15.31 2.50 -16.23
C SER A 11 -15.24 2.80 -14.72
N GLU A 12 -14.07 2.61 -14.10
CA GLU A 12 -13.84 2.89 -12.67
C GLU A 12 -13.16 4.26 -12.44
N TYR A 13 -13.08 5.14 -13.45
CA TYR A 13 -12.66 6.53 -13.29
C TYR A 13 -13.71 7.31 -12.50
N GLY A 14 -13.55 7.34 -11.23
CA GLY A 14 -14.32 8.11 -10.28
C GLY A 14 -13.69 7.96 -8.92
N LEU A 15 -13.94 8.94 -8.05
CA LEU A 15 -13.54 8.87 -6.65
C LEU A 15 -14.15 7.63 -6.02
N GLN A 16 -13.40 6.53 -6.11
CA GLN A 16 -13.83 5.28 -5.50
C GLN A 16 -13.87 5.50 -3.99
N GLN A 17 -14.99 5.15 -3.40
CA GLN A 17 -15.22 5.30 -1.96
C GLN A 17 -14.16 4.57 -1.13
N TYR A 18 -13.69 3.41 -1.60
CA TYR A 18 -12.72 2.59 -0.88
C TYR A 18 -11.33 3.25 -0.73
N PRO A 19 -10.67 3.79 -1.79
CA PRO A 19 -9.40 4.50 -1.63
C PRO A 19 -9.47 5.66 -0.63
N GLN A 20 -10.54 6.45 -0.66
CA GLN A 20 -10.72 7.52 0.31
C GLN A 20 -10.84 6.99 1.74
N GLN A 21 -11.68 5.96 1.96
CA GLN A 21 -11.82 5.36 3.29
C GLN A 21 -10.52 4.77 3.81
N LEU A 22 -9.68 4.21 2.93
CA LEU A 22 -8.36 3.72 3.32
C LEU A 22 -7.43 4.87 3.70
N CYS A 23 -7.37 5.93 2.90
CA CYS A 23 -6.58 7.13 3.22
C CYS A 23 -7.02 7.74 4.56
N ASP A 24 -8.33 7.87 4.81
CA ASP A 24 -8.87 8.38 6.08
C ASP A 24 -8.40 7.53 7.26
N TYR A 25 -8.53 6.20 7.15
CA TYR A 25 -8.10 5.26 8.18
C TYR A 25 -6.60 5.32 8.46
N LEU A 26 -5.77 5.37 7.40
CA LEU A 26 -4.32 5.43 7.55
C LEU A 26 -3.88 6.77 8.14
N THR A 27 -4.53 7.87 7.72
CA THR A 27 -4.28 9.21 8.27
C THR A 27 -4.56 9.24 9.77
N GLU A 28 -5.73 8.76 10.17
CA GLU A 28 -6.14 8.77 11.59
C GLU A 28 -5.23 7.88 12.45
N ARG A 29 -4.74 6.79 11.90
CA ARG A 29 -4.02 5.79 12.67
C ARG A 29 -2.51 6.02 12.75
N PHE A 30 -1.88 6.44 11.67
CA PHE A 30 -0.42 6.44 11.56
C PHE A 30 0.18 7.83 11.39
N PHE A 31 -0.51 8.77 10.73
CA PHE A 31 0.07 10.04 10.38
C PHE A 31 -0.20 11.09 11.46
N THR A 32 0.75 11.26 12.34
CA THR A 32 0.61 12.09 13.55
C THR A 32 0.51 13.58 13.27
N GLN A 33 0.91 14.00 12.06
CA GLN A 33 0.88 15.40 11.60
C GLN A 33 0.73 15.47 10.09
N LEU A 34 0.20 16.57 9.59
CA LEU A 34 0.22 16.86 8.15
C LEU A 34 1.65 17.16 7.67
N GLY A 35 1.93 16.92 6.42
CA GLY A 35 3.24 17.18 5.82
C GLY A 35 3.32 16.70 4.38
N CYS A 36 4.54 16.53 3.89
CA CYS A 36 4.79 16.01 2.55
C CYS A 36 4.70 14.49 2.55
N LEU A 37 3.86 13.94 1.68
CA LEU A 37 3.65 12.49 1.51
C LEU A 37 4.02 12.05 0.10
N LEU A 38 4.79 10.97 0.00
CA LEU A 38 5.11 10.32 -1.27
C LEU A 38 4.32 9.02 -1.42
N ASP A 39 3.57 8.89 -2.52
CA ASP A 39 2.94 7.62 -2.94
C ASP A 39 3.86 6.89 -3.91
N VAL A 40 4.48 5.80 -3.44
CA VAL A 40 5.41 4.98 -4.23
C VAL A 40 4.64 3.84 -4.89
N GLY A 41 4.54 3.88 -6.22
CA GLY A 41 3.66 3.03 -7.01
C GLY A 41 2.25 3.61 -7.09
N ALA A 42 2.15 4.91 -7.37
CA ALA A 42 0.91 5.67 -7.34
C ALA A 42 -0.18 5.19 -8.33
N GLY A 43 0.21 4.43 -9.36
CA GLY A 43 -0.69 3.89 -10.35
C GLY A 43 -1.52 4.97 -11.04
N ARG A 44 -2.83 4.98 -10.76
CA ARG A 44 -3.77 5.99 -11.28
C ARG A 44 -3.94 7.21 -10.38
N GLY A 45 -3.24 7.29 -9.26
CA GLY A 45 -3.32 8.42 -8.33
C GLY A 45 -4.55 8.42 -7.41
N ASN A 46 -5.25 7.30 -7.25
CA ASN A 46 -6.43 7.25 -6.39
C ASN A 46 -6.10 7.57 -4.92
N ALA A 47 -4.96 7.09 -4.42
CA ALA A 47 -4.50 7.39 -3.07
C ALA A 47 -4.00 8.83 -2.94
N LEU A 48 -3.34 9.37 -3.98
CA LEU A 48 -2.95 10.79 -3.99
C LEU A 48 -4.14 11.69 -3.74
N VAL A 49 -5.25 11.48 -4.50
CA VAL A 49 -6.48 12.26 -4.32
C VAL A 49 -7.02 12.16 -2.89
N GLY A 50 -7.00 10.96 -2.32
CA GLY A 50 -7.45 10.72 -0.95
C GLY A 50 -6.61 11.47 0.08
N PHE A 51 -5.28 11.41 -0.02
CA PHE A 51 -4.38 12.10 0.91
C PHE A 51 -4.39 13.63 0.72
N VAL A 52 -4.51 14.14 -0.52
CA VAL A 52 -4.71 15.59 -0.75
C VAL A 52 -5.97 16.09 -0.04
N ARG A 53 -7.08 15.34 -0.10
CA ARG A 53 -8.31 15.68 0.62
C ARG A 53 -8.15 15.68 2.14
N ASN A 54 -7.25 14.82 2.64
CA ASN A 54 -6.90 14.78 4.05
C ASN A 54 -5.91 15.88 4.46
N GLY A 55 -5.47 16.75 3.51
CA GLY A 55 -4.66 17.93 3.76
C GLY A 55 -3.15 17.75 3.60
N PHE A 56 -2.69 16.61 3.04
CA PHE A 56 -1.26 16.39 2.77
C PHE A 56 -0.81 17.08 1.48
N ASP A 57 0.46 17.50 1.44
CA ASP A 57 1.17 17.82 0.19
C ASP A 57 1.68 16.50 -0.41
N VAL A 58 1.05 16.05 -1.51
CA VAL A 58 1.26 14.70 -2.03
C VAL A 58 1.98 14.71 -3.37
N LYS A 59 2.99 13.85 -3.49
CA LYS A 59 3.67 13.52 -4.75
C LYS A 59 3.60 12.03 -5.00
N GLY A 60 3.71 11.63 -6.27
CA GLY A 60 3.68 10.23 -6.64
C GLY A 60 4.84 9.84 -7.55
N VAL A 61 5.15 8.54 -7.55
CA VAL A 61 6.02 7.90 -8.55
C VAL A 61 5.37 6.61 -9.04
N ASP A 62 5.48 6.36 -10.34
CA ASP A 62 5.06 5.09 -10.94
C ASP A 62 5.81 4.86 -12.25
N LYS A 63 5.96 3.61 -12.65
CA LYS A 63 6.56 3.24 -13.94
C LYS A 63 5.67 3.63 -15.14
N ASN A 64 4.36 3.66 -14.93
CA ASN A 64 3.37 3.95 -15.96
C ASN A 64 2.50 5.12 -15.54
N ILE A 65 2.86 6.33 -15.97
CA ILE A 65 2.08 7.51 -15.68
C ILE A 65 0.80 7.48 -16.52
N THR A 66 -0.34 7.36 -15.84
CA THR A 66 -1.65 7.63 -16.42
C THR A 66 -2.21 8.82 -15.67
N PRO A 67 -2.13 10.05 -16.20
CA PRO A 67 -2.51 11.22 -15.45
C PRO A 67 -4.02 11.18 -15.12
N LEU A 68 -4.33 11.04 -13.85
CA LEU A 68 -5.57 11.49 -13.27
C LEU A 68 -5.31 12.93 -12.79
N SER A 69 -5.64 13.91 -13.63
CA SER A 69 -5.52 15.33 -13.29
C SER A 69 -4.07 15.86 -13.07
N ASP A 70 -3.97 17.12 -12.63
CA ASP A 70 -2.76 17.92 -12.41
C ASP A 70 -1.89 17.47 -11.20
N MET A 71 -1.86 16.17 -10.90
CA MET A 71 -1.07 15.60 -9.79
C MET A 71 0.41 15.48 -10.17
N ASP A 72 1.33 15.83 -9.26
CA ASP A 72 2.79 15.64 -9.43
C ASP A 72 3.14 14.16 -9.31
N ILE A 73 2.94 13.40 -10.40
CA ILE A 73 3.37 12.00 -10.51
C ILE A 73 4.55 11.95 -11.50
N ARG A 74 5.68 11.42 -11.06
CA ARG A 74 6.89 11.29 -11.86
C ARG A 74 7.10 9.85 -12.30
N GLU A 75 7.59 9.67 -13.54
CA GLU A 75 7.96 8.37 -14.05
C GLU A 75 9.23 7.87 -13.34
N CYS A 76 9.17 6.61 -12.84
CA CYS A 76 10.29 5.98 -12.14
C CYS A 76 10.13 4.46 -12.19
N ASP A 77 11.15 3.75 -12.65
CA ASP A 77 11.22 2.29 -12.55
C ASP A 77 11.74 1.89 -11.17
N LEU A 78 10.84 1.58 -10.26
CA LEU A 78 11.13 1.26 -8.86
C LEU A 78 12.06 0.05 -8.66
N GLU A 79 12.28 -0.75 -9.71
CA GLU A 79 13.20 -1.90 -9.69
C GLU A 79 14.67 -1.46 -9.70
N LYS A 80 14.99 -0.31 -10.31
CA LYS A 80 16.38 0.06 -10.62
C LYS A 80 16.71 1.56 -10.56
N ASP A 81 15.69 2.43 -10.70
CA ASP A 81 15.94 3.88 -10.73
C ASP A 81 15.99 4.45 -9.32
N ILE A 82 16.77 5.50 -9.15
CA ILE A 82 16.75 6.35 -7.95
C ILE A 82 15.47 7.17 -7.98
N LEU A 83 14.76 7.23 -6.85
CA LEU A 83 13.57 8.07 -6.74
C LEU A 83 13.92 9.53 -7.06
N PRO A 84 13.15 10.23 -7.95
CA PRO A 84 13.48 11.55 -8.46
C PRO A 84 13.23 12.67 -7.44
N PHE A 85 13.64 12.45 -6.20
CA PHE A 85 13.53 13.37 -5.07
C PHE A 85 14.81 13.40 -4.25
N ASN A 86 15.06 14.53 -3.59
CA ASN A 86 16.21 14.68 -2.70
C ASN A 86 16.06 13.81 -1.43
N ASP A 87 17.17 13.57 -0.77
CA ASP A 87 17.20 12.95 0.55
C ASP A 87 16.38 13.79 1.54
N ASN A 88 15.75 13.11 2.50
CA ASN A 88 15.03 13.76 3.60
C ASN A 88 13.95 14.77 3.14
N SER A 89 13.18 14.44 2.10
CA SER A 89 12.18 15.31 1.51
C SER A 89 10.78 15.10 2.04
N PHE A 90 10.47 13.87 2.51
CA PHE A 90 9.11 13.49 2.87
C PHE A 90 8.97 13.15 4.35
N ASP A 91 7.87 13.60 4.94
CA ASP A 91 7.47 13.22 6.29
C ASP A 91 6.90 11.80 6.30
N TRP A 92 6.23 11.43 5.20
CA TRP A 92 5.52 10.16 5.04
C TRP A 92 5.77 9.53 3.68
N VAL A 93 5.90 8.22 3.68
CA VAL A 93 5.85 7.41 2.44
C VAL A 93 4.72 6.40 2.56
N TYR A 94 3.93 6.31 1.51
CA TYR A 94 2.89 5.30 1.34
C TYR A 94 3.22 4.43 0.14
N SER A 95 3.00 3.11 0.26
CA SER A 95 3.11 2.17 -0.85
C SER A 95 2.13 1.02 -0.66
N LYS A 96 1.34 0.73 -1.70
CA LYS A 96 0.36 -0.34 -1.65
C LYS A 96 0.38 -1.16 -2.92
N SER A 97 0.52 -2.49 -2.76
CA SER A 97 0.55 -3.46 -3.87
C SER A 97 1.65 -3.15 -4.89
N VAL A 98 2.88 -2.99 -4.40
CA VAL A 98 4.07 -2.65 -5.18
C VAL A 98 5.23 -3.58 -4.87
N ILE A 99 5.60 -3.73 -3.59
CA ILE A 99 6.80 -4.46 -3.18
C ILE A 99 6.80 -5.93 -3.61
N GLU A 100 5.63 -6.55 -3.79
CA GLU A 100 5.47 -7.90 -4.31
C GLU A 100 5.88 -8.04 -5.79
N HIS A 101 5.93 -6.94 -6.52
CA HIS A 101 6.37 -6.87 -7.91
C HIS A 101 7.85 -6.51 -8.07
N ILE A 102 8.56 -6.25 -6.96
CA ILE A 102 9.95 -5.79 -6.95
C ILE A 102 10.89 -6.94 -6.58
N SER A 103 11.78 -7.31 -7.49
CA SER A 103 12.81 -8.33 -7.24
C SER A 103 13.92 -7.78 -6.36
N ASN A 104 14.37 -6.54 -6.62
CA ASN A 104 15.39 -5.85 -5.85
C ASN A 104 14.78 -5.05 -4.69
N THR A 105 14.17 -5.75 -3.74
CA THR A 105 13.51 -5.12 -2.58
C THR A 105 14.45 -4.34 -1.67
N HIS A 106 15.75 -4.70 -1.64
CA HIS A 106 16.77 -3.96 -0.92
C HIS A 106 16.86 -2.53 -1.45
N HIS A 107 17.10 -2.36 -2.75
CA HIS A 107 17.14 -1.05 -3.40
C HIS A 107 15.84 -0.25 -3.17
N PHE A 108 14.68 -0.90 -3.35
CA PHE A 108 13.38 -0.27 -3.15
C PHE A 108 13.21 0.30 -1.75
N ILE A 109 13.55 -0.47 -0.71
CA ILE A 109 13.41 -0.04 0.69
C ILE A 109 14.44 1.02 1.03
N GLN A 110 15.68 0.91 0.51
CA GLN A 110 16.74 1.92 0.68
C GLN A 110 16.34 3.29 0.11
N GLU A 111 15.72 3.31 -1.06
CA GLU A 111 15.26 4.55 -1.68
C GLU A 111 14.11 5.19 -0.87
N ILE A 112 13.20 4.39 -0.33
CA ILE A 112 12.18 4.86 0.63
C ILE A 112 12.87 5.47 1.87
N TYR A 113 13.86 4.78 2.43
CA TYR A 113 14.62 5.27 3.57
C TYR A 113 15.33 6.60 3.26
N ARG A 114 15.99 6.68 2.10
CA ARG A 114 16.72 7.87 1.67
C ARG A 114 15.83 9.11 1.60
N VAL A 115 14.67 9.00 0.98
CA VAL A 115 13.77 10.15 0.77
C VAL A 115 12.97 10.56 2.01
N LEU A 116 12.82 9.66 2.99
CA LEU A 116 12.20 9.99 4.27
C LEU A 116 13.09 10.94 5.08
N LYS A 117 12.48 11.92 5.73
CA LYS A 117 13.13 12.76 6.75
C LYS A 117 13.48 11.92 7.97
N PRO A 118 14.46 12.36 8.81
CA PRO A 118 14.61 11.81 10.16
C PRO A 118 13.26 11.81 10.89
N ASP A 119 12.95 10.75 11.62
CA ASP A 119 11.63 10.49 12.25
C ASP A 119 10.44 10.33 11.30
N GLY A 120 10.65 10.48 9.99
CA GLY A 120 9.65 10.20 8.98
C GLY A 120 9.30 8.71 8.95
N ALA A 121 8.08 8.38 8.50
CA ALA A 121 7.62 6.99 8.52
C ALA A 121 7.06 6.52 7.18
N VAL A 122 7.12 5.21 6.97
CA VAL A 122 6.53 4.52 5.85
C VAL A 122 5.33 3.69 6.30
N VAL A 123 4.29 3.66 5.45
CA VAL A 123 3.18 2.70 5.54
C VAL A 123 3.17 1.88 4.25
N CYS A 124 3.40 0.57 4.38
CA CYS A 124 3.48 -0.36 3.26
C CYS A 124 2.40 -1.44 3.37
N LEU A 125 1.65 -1.67 2.28
CA LEU A 125 0.66 -2.73 2.18
C LEU A 125 1.00 -3.67 1.03
N THR A 126 1.06 -4.99 1.31
CA THR A 126 1.32 -6.04 0.33
C THR A 126 0.49 -7.29 0.65
N PRO A 127 0.16 -8.18 -0.32
CA PRO A 127 -0.55 -9.41 -0.03
C PRO A 127 0.14 -10.26 1.04
N ASP A 128 -0.65 -10.82 1.97
CA ASP A 128 -0.13 -11.75 2.98
C ASP A 128 0.01 -13.15 2.38
N TRP A 129 1.24 -13.58 2.11
CA TRP A 129 1.52 -14.95 1.65
C TRP A 129 0.89 -16.01 2.56
N GLY A 130 0.81 -15.77 3.86
CA GLY A 130 0.24 -16.72 4.81
C GLY A 130 -1.23 -17.06 4.54
N THR A 131 -1.99 -16.11 3.97
CA THR A 131 -3.41 -16.31 3.61
C THR A 131 -3.60 -16.53 2.11
N ASP A 132 -2.81 -15.88 1.28
CA ASP A 132 -3.06 -15.74 -0.16
C ASP A 132 -2.21 -16.67 -1.02
N TYR A 133 -1.44 -17.61 -0.42
CA TYR A 133 -0.48 -18.48 -1.12
C TYR A 133 -1.08 -19.28 -2.30
N LYS A 134 -2.39 -19.55 -2.28
CA LYS A 134 -3.08 -20.29 -3.36
C LYS A 134 -3.36 -19.44 -4.59
N ILE A 135 -3.48 -18.13 -4.42
CA ILE A 135 -3.89 -17.19 -5.46
C ILE A 135 -2.82 -16.15 -5.77
N PHE A 136 -1.76 -16.09 -4.99
CA PHE A 136 -0.69 -15.09 -5.14
C PHE A 136 -0.09 -15.11 -6.56
N TRP A 137 0.12 -16.30 -7.11
CA TRP A 137 0.67 -16.49 -8.45
C TRP A 137 -0.37 -16.43 -9.58
N ASP A 138 -1.64 -16.12 -9.27
CA ASP A 138 -2.64 -15.84 -10.30
C ASP A 138 -2.33 -14.49 -10.99
N ASP A 139 -1.61 -13.59 -10.32
CA ASP A 139 -1.00 -12.43 -10.95
C ASP A 139 0.43 -12.78 -11.40
N PRO A 140 0.68 -12.88 -12.74
CA PRO A 140 1.98 -13.26 -13.27
C PRO A 140 3.07 -12.20 -13.07
N THR A 141 2.73 -11.01 -12.59
CA THR A 141 3.68 -9.92 -12.29
C THR A 141 4.20 -9.96 -10.87
N HIS A 142 3.62 -10.80 -10.00
CA HIS A 142 4.16 -11.04 -8.67
C HIS A 142 5.47 -11.81 -8.76
N VAL A 143 6.49 -11.33 -8.07
CA VAL A 143 7.83 -11.94 -8.06
C VAL A 143 8.31 -12.32 -6.66
N LYS A 144 7.76 -11.68 -5.61
CA LYS A 144 8.23 -11.90 -4.25
C LYS A 144 7.10 -11.93 -3.22
N PRO A 145 6.80 -13.11 -2.68
CA PRO A 145 5.81 -13.23 -1.61
C PRO A 145 6.39 -12.80 -0.26
N PHE A 146 5.57 -12.17 0.58
CA PHE A 146 5.95 -11.78 1.93
C PHE A 146 5.08 -12.45 2.98
N THR A 147 5.74 -12.99 4.02
CA THR A 147 5.11 -13.26 5.30
C THR A 147 5.27 -12.05 6.21
N ARG A 148 4.46 -11.94 7.26
CA ARG A 148 4.57 -10.86 8.25
C ARG A 148 6.02 -10.66 8.74
N ARG A 149 6.67 -11.74 9.19
CA ARG A 149 8.05 -11.69 9.68
C ARG A 149 9.07 -11.39 8.58
N GLY A 150 8.83 -11.92 7.36
CA GLY A 150 9.70 -11.66 6.22
C GLY A 150 9.70 -10.18 5.82
N LEU A 151 8.51 -9.56 5.81
CA LEU A 151 8.37 -8.13 5.53
C LEU A 151 9.03 -7.27 6.61
N GLN A 152 8.81 -7.57 7.91
CA GLN A 152 9.47 -6.87 9.01
C GLN A 152 11.00 -6.92 8.87
N LYS A 153 11.56 -8.11 8.65
CA LYS A 153 13.00 -8.26 8.48
C LYS A 153 13.56 -7.51 7.27
N ALA A 154 12.81 -7.41 6.18
CA ALA A 154 13.24 -6.65 5.01
C ALA A 154 13.44 -5.16 5.35
N PHE A 155 12.58 -4.59 6.20
CA PHE A 155 12.73 -3.21 6.67
C PHE A 155 13.77 -3.07 7.79
N GLU A 156 13.89 -4.07 8.70
CA GLU A 156 14.94 -4.09 9.73
C GLU A 156 16.35 -4.05 9.12
N LEU A 157 16.57 -4.76 7.99
CA LEU A 157 17.85 -4.81 7.29
C LEU A 157 18.24 -3.45 6.66
N GLU A 158 17.30 -2.55 6.49
CA GLU A 158 17.50 -1.19 5.97
C GLU A 158 17.40 -0.13 7.07
N ASP A 159 17.73 -0.49 8.31
CA ASP A 159 17.85 0.41 9.47
C ASP A 159 16.55 1.12 9.89
N PHE A 160 15.39 0.63 9.45
CA PHE A 160 14.11 1.10 9.97
C PHE A 160 13.90 0.64 11.41
N ILE A 161 13.28 1.49 12.21
CA ILE A 161 12.95 1.25 13.62
C ILE A 161 11.42 1.32 13.82
N ASP A 162 10.96 0.99 15.03
CA ASP A 162 9.53 1.00 15.40
C ASP A 162 8.65 0.24 14.38
N ILE A 163 9.15 -0.93 13.95
CA ILE A 163 8.50 -1.70 12.88
C ILE A 163 7.33 -2.49 13.43
N GLU A 164 6.14 -2.09 13.06
CA GLU A 164 4.91 -2.83 13.31
C GLU A 164 4.40 -3.45 12.01
N CYS A 165 3.92 -4.69 12.07
CA CYS A 165 3.31 -5.35 10.92
C CYS A 165 2.15 -6.23 11.37
N GLU A 166 0.99 -6.08 10.75
CA GLU A 166 -0.21 -6.85 11.08
C GLU A 166 -0.94 -7.35 9.84
N GLN A 167 -1.82 -8.33 10.03
CA GLN A 167 -2.79 -8.69 9.00
C GLN A 167 -3.88 -7.64 8.90
N PHE A 168 -4.12 -7.21 7.66
CA PHE A 168 -5.07 -6.17 7.33
C PHE A 168 -6.10 -6.68 6.30
N TYR A 169 -7.37 -6.62 6.66
CA TYR A 169 -8.46 -7.00 5.76
C TYR A 169 -9.08 -5.76 5.12
N GLN A 170 -9.24 -5.78 3.82
CA GLN A 170 -9.74 -4.66 3.03
C GLN A 170 -11.28 -4.49 3.18
N LEU A 171 -11.74 -4.51 4.43
CA LEU A 171 -13.16 -4.38 4.81
C LEU A 171 -13.33 -3.17 5.75
N PRO A 172 -13.74 -1.99 5.23
CA PRO A 172 -13.79 -0.75 6.02
C PRO A 172 -14.63 -0.81 7.30
N PHE A 173 -15.67 -1.64 7.34
CA PHE A 173 -16.47 -1.81 8.56
C PHE A 173 -15.69 -2.44 9.72
N LEU A 174 -14.67 -3.28 9.43
CA LEU A 174 -13.79 -3.88 10.45
C LEU A 174 -12.82 -2.88 11.04
N TRP A 175 -12.45 -1.86 10.28
CA TRP A 175 -11.54 -0.82 10.76
C TRP A 175 -12.21 0.04 11.82
N LYS A 176 -13.48 0.36 11.61
CA LYS A 176 -14.33 1.13 12.55
C LYS A 176 -14.80 0.30 13.75
N HIS A 177 -14.98 -1.00 13.54
CA HIS A 177 -15.55 -1.92 14.52
C HIS A 177 -14.75 -3.21 14.67
N PRO A 178 -13.57 -3.18 15.33
CA PRO A 178 -12.69 -4.37 15.46
C PRO A 178 -13.34 -5.57 16.13
N SER A 179 -14.36 -5.35 16.98
CA SER A 179 -15.13 -6.41 17.62
C SER A 179 -15.87 -7.32 16.65
N PHE A 180 -16.15 -6.84 15.43
CA PHE A 180 -16.83 -7.65 14.40
C PHE A 180 -15.88 -8.56 13.58
N ARG A 181 -14.65 -8.79 14.03
CA ARG A 181 -13.73 -9.73 13.35
C ARG A 181 -14.31 -11.13 13.17
N PHE A 182 -15.18 -11.58 14.06
CA PHE A 182 -15.89 -12.86 13.93
C PHE A 182 -16.84 -12.88 12.72
N VAL A 183 -17.46 -11.74 12.37
CA VAL A 183 -18.34 -11.63 11.18
C VAL A 183 -17.54 -11.89 9.90
N ARG A 184 -16.31 -11.41 9.82
CA ARG A 184 -15.41 -11.74 8.72
C ARG A 184 -15.24 -13.25 8.59
N TYR A 185 -15.02 -13.95 9.69
CA TYR A 185 -14.86 -15.41 9.66
C TYR A 185 -16.11 -16.09 9.08
N ILE A 186 -17.29 -15.68 9.50
CA ILE A 186 -18.55 -16.21 8.96
C ILE A 186 -18.67 -15.92 7.45
N ILE A 187 -18.37 -14.69 7.02
CA ILE A 187 -18.39 -14.31 5.60
C ILE A 187 -17.37 -15.14 4.80
N SER A 188 -16.21 -15.41 5.36
CA SER A 188 -15.16 -16.19 4.70
C SER A 188 -15.52 -17.66 4.44
N LEU A 189 -16.52 -18.19 5.13
CA LEU A 189 -17.05 -19.53 4.87
C LEU A 189 -17.91 -19.61 3.61
N LEU A 190 -18.40 -18.48 3.11
CA LEU A 190 -19.18 -18.43 1.89
C LEU A 190 -18.30 -18.74 0.68
N PRO A 191 -18.81 -19.41 -0.36
CA PRO A 191 -18.05 -19.68 -1.57
C PRO A 191 -17.72 -18.36 -2.31
N THR A 192 -16.48 -18.22 -2.80
CA THR A 192 -16.02 -17.02 -3.54
C THR A 192 -16.85 -16.71 -4.79
N ARG A 193 -17.51 -17.73 -5.35
CA ARG A 193 -18.39 -17.60 -6.53
C ARG A 193 -19.86 -17.38 -6.14
N PHE A 194 -20.14 -16.88 -4.96
CA PHE A 194 -21.49 -16.57 -4.54
C PHE A 194 -22.08 -15.45 -5.43
N LYS A 195 -23.17 -15.77 -6.13
CA LYS A 195 -23.91 -14.81 -6.96
C LYS A 195 -24.79 -13.95 -6.06
N TRP A 196 -24.48 -12.67 -5.94
CA TRP A 196 -25.35 -11.68 -5.32
C TRP A 196 -25.80 -10.69 -6.39
N ASN A 197 -27.11 -10.52 -6.56
CA ASN A 197 -27.69 -9.64 -7.59
C ASN A 197 -27.16 -9.85 -9.02
N GLY A 198 -26.92 -11.11 -9.42
CA GLY A 198 -26.43 -11.45 -10.76
C GLY A 198 -24.94 -11.24 -11.02
N LYS A 199 -24.19 -10.65 -10.10
CA LYS A 199 -22.72 -10.51 -10.19
C LYS A 199 -22.04 -11.75 -9.63
N ILE A 200 -21.05 -12.29 -10.38
CA ILE A 200 -20.41 -13.58 -10.08
C ILE A 200 -19.41 -13.51 -8.91
N GLN A 201 -18.97 -12.31 -8.52
CA GLN A 201 -18.04 -12.11 -7.40
C GLN A 201 -18.62 -11.14 -6.39
N CYS A 202 -18.78 -11.60 -5.16
CA CYS A 202 -19.05 -10.70 -4.04
C CYS A 202 -17.70 -10.19 -3.51
N VAL A 203 -17.42 -8.92 -3.71
CA VAL A 203 -16.18 -8.23 -3.26
C VAL A 203 -15.97 -8.43 -1.75
N PHE A 204 -17.05 -8.41 -0.96
CA PHE A 204 -16.98 -8.68 0.49
C PHE A 204 -16.47 -10.07 0.82
N VAL A 205 -16.91 -11.11 0.09
CA VAL A 205 -16.45 -12.50 0.31
C VAL A 205 -14.98 -12.62 -0.06
N ARG A 206 -14.56 -12.01 -1.16
CA ARG A 206 -13.16 -11.97 -1.57
C ARG A 206 -12.30 -11.30 -0.49
N HIS A 207 -12.60 -10.08 -0.13
CA HIS A 207 -11.84 -9.30 0.88
C HIS A 207 -11.92 -9.88 2.30
N SER A 208 -12.86 -10.79 2.58
CA SER A 208 -12.89 -11.52 3.86
C SER A 208 -11.89 -12.67 3.92
N LYS A 209 -11.44 -13.16 2.76
CA LYS A 209 -10.48 -14.27 2.62
C LYS A 209 -9.08 -13.79 2.38
N GLU A 210 -8.92 -12.79 1.51
CA GLU A 210 -7.65 -12.20 1.14
C GLU A 210 -7.23 -11.18 2.20
N ALA A 211 -6.04 -11.33 2.75
CA ALA A 211 -5.46 -10.39 3.68
C ALA A 211 -4.26 -9.68 3.07
N MET A 212 -4.05 -8.45 3.48
CA MET A 212 -2.78 -7.77 3.26
C MET A 212 -1.96 -7.78 4.55
N LEU A 213 -0.68 -7.61 4.42
CA LEU A 213 0.20 -7.16 5.48
C LEU A 213 0.18 -5.63 5.45
N LEU A 214 -0.10 -5.03 6.58
CA LEU A 214 0.02 -3.60 6.81
C LEU A 214 1.22 -3.39 7.72
N LEU A 215 2.28 -2.82 7.15
CA LEU A 215 3.51 -2.49 7.87
C LEU A 215 3.60 -0.98 8.04
N SER A 216 3.99 -0.55 9.23
CA SER A 216 4.49 0.81 9.51
C SER A 216 5.88 0.72 10.08
N ALA A 217 6.77 1.64 9.68
CA ALA A 217 8.14 1.71 10.19
C ALA A 217 8.64 3.15 10.12
N LYS A 218 9.58 3.51 11.00
CA LYS A 218 10.18 4.85 11.05
C LYS A 218 11.62 4.84 10.60
N LYS A 219 12.04 5.91 9.97
CA LYS A 219 13.45 6.21 9.78
C LYS A 219 14.06 6.65 11.11
N SER A 220 15.19 6.05 11.50
CA SER A 220 15.90 6.44 12.71
C SER A 220 16.38 7.91 12.63
N ASP A 221 16.28 8.64 13.74
CA ASP A 221 16.98 9.93 13.85
C ASP A 221 18.46 9.66 14.02
N SER A 222 19.25 9.85 12.98
CA SER A 222 20.70 9.64 12.99
C SER A 222 21.47 10.67 13.88
N ARG A 223 20.76 11.55 14.58
CA ARG A 223 21.38 12.55 15.46
C ARG A 223 21.69 12.04 16.89
N GLY A 224 21.49 10.76 17.17
CA GLY A 224 21.61 10.17 18.52
C GLY A 224 22.70 9.11 18.71
N ILE A 225 23.65 8.95 17.77
CA ILE A 225 24.79 8.04 17.94
C ILE A 225 26.07 8.88 17.85
N GLU A 226 26.44 9.54 18.92
CA GLU A 226 27.80 9.90 19.32
C GLU A 226 28.18 9.17 20.61
#